data_9e50bc48b990347b74ed4494ccb24c8a
#
_entry.id   9e50bc48b990347b74ed4494ccb24c8a
#
_cell.length_a   1.000
_cell.length_b   1.000
_cell.length_c   1.000
_cell.angle_alpha   90.00
_cell.angle_beta   90.00
_cell.angle_gamma   90.00
#
_symmetry.space_group_name_H-M   'P 1'
#
loop_
_entity.id
_entity.type
_entity.pdbx_description
1 polymer ?
#
loop_
_entity_poly.entity_id
_entity_poly.type
_entity_poly.pdbx_seq_one_letter_code
_entity_poly.pdbx_strand_id
1 'polypeptide(L)'
;KDIVIFAATLVEEPYAPVKALSTLFQTANEDDTSLQKTAELKINLLKPEHIVAWSGYTNDNEKPAYLIDGNENTKWCDTSMLPNYIDFDLGMEKEISGWKMVNAAQESYSYITGSCFLQGRNNSNEAWRTLDFVTGNKQNVINRSLGKTEKVRYLRLLVTQPVQAANGKDTRIYEFAVF
;
A
#
# COMPACT_ATOMS: atom_id res chain seq x y z
N LYS A 1 -24.96 23.39 -29.92
CA LYS A 1 -24.22 22.84 -28.72
C LYS A 1 -24.21 21.35 -28.89
N ASP A 2 -23.08 20.81 -29.33
CA ASP A 2 -22.94 19.39 -29.62
C ASP A 2 -22.51 18.69 -28.32
N ILE A 3 -23.35 17.73 -27.88
CA ILE A 3 -23.04 16.86 -26.76
C ILE A 3 -22.27 15.67 -27.34
N VAL A 4 -20.99 15.54 -27.00
CA VAL A 4 -20.22 14.36 -27.35
C VAL A 4 -20.39 13.33 -26.24
N ILE A 5 -21.10 12.25 -26.53
CA ILE A 5 -21.27 11.12 -25.63
C ILE A 5 -20.22 10.08 -25.99
N PHE A 6 -19.27 9.85 -25.11
CA PHE A 6 -18.37 8.71 -25.20
C PHE A 6 -19.03 7.49 -24.55
N ALA A 7 -19.44 6.54 -25.36
CA ALA A 7 -19.86 5.23 -24.89
C ALA A 7 -18.61 4.36 -24.66
N ALA A 8 -18.33 4.02 -23.42
CA ALA A 8 -17.36 2.99 -23.12
C ALA A 8 -18.05 1.63 -23.22
N THR A 9 -17.58 0.79 -24.15
CA THR A 9 -18.03 -0.60 -24.25
C THR A 9 -17.34 -1.40 -23.15
N LEU A 10 -18.13 -1.90 -22.21
CA LEU A 10 -17.65 -2.86 -21.20
C LEU A 10 -17.39 -4.20 -21.90
N VAL A 11 -16.15 -4.65 -21.91
CA VAL A 11 -15.81 -6.03 -22.23
C VAL A 11 -15.90 -6.80 -20.91
N GLU A 12 -16.86 -7.69 -20.78
CA GLU A 12 -16.97 -8.57 -19.63
C GLU A 12 -15.88 -9.64 -19.70
N GLU A 13 -14.90 -9.53 -18.82
CA GLU A 13 -14.01 -10.64 -18.45
C GLU A 13 -14.60 -11.36 -17.24
N PRO A 14 -14.63 -12.71 -17.18
CA PRO A 14 -15.49 -13.45 -16.24
C PRO A 14 -14.94 -13.53 -14.80
N TYR A 15 -13.90 -12.85 -14.41
CA TYR A 15 -13.31 -12.96 -13.07
C TYR A 15 -12.67 -11.67 -12.51
N ALA A 16 -13.39 -10.56 -12.51
CA ALA A 16 -13.01 -9.43 -11.67
C ALA A 16 -14.26 -8.78 -11.06
N PRO A 17 -14.32 -8.53 -9.74
CA PRO A 17 -15.35 -7.66 -9.22
C PRO A 17 -15.12 -6.26 -9.77
N VAL A 18 -15.92 -5.87 -10.73
CA VAL A 18 -15.93 -4.51 -11.26
C VAL A 18 -16.46 -3.61 -10.14
N LYS A 19 -15.57 -2.96 -9.39
CA LYS A 19 -15.97 -1.77 -8.63
C LYS A 19 -16.48 -0.75 -9.64
N ALA A 20 -17.75 -0.35 -9.47
CA ALA A 20 -18.41 0.58 -10.34
C ALA A 20 -17.51 1.79 -10.66
N LEU A 21 -17.20 1.95 -11.92
CA LEU A 21 -16.69 3.21 -12.43
C LEU A 21 -17.82 4.24 -12.22
N SER A 22 -17.68 5.08 -11.22
CA SER A 22 -18.51 6.28 -11.13
C SER A 22 -18.14 7.18 -12.29
N THR A 23 -19.00 7.21 -13.29
CA THR A 23 -18.88 8.11 -14.43
C THR A 23 -19.10 9.53 -13.93
N LEU A 24 -18.04 10.28 -13.75
CA LEU A 24 -18.12 11.73 -13.55
C LEU A 24 -18.54 12.38 -14.88
N PHE A 25 -19.80 12.83 -14.94
CA PHE A 25 -20.24 13.72 -15.98
C PHE A 25 -19.73 15.13 -15.64
N GLN A 26 -18.74 15.61 -16.39
CA GLN A 26 -18.36 17.02 -16.36
C GLN A 26 -19.04 17.77 -17.47
N THR A 27 -19.83 18.79 -17.13
CA THR A 27 -20.18 19.87 -18.05
C THR A 27 -18.98 20.80 -18.13
N ALA A 28 -18.28 20.78 -19.26
CA ALA A 28 -17.20 21.72 -19.52
C ALA A 28 -17.76 23.12 -19.71
N ASN A 29 -17.44 24.05 -18.83
CA ASN A 29 -17.50 25.49 -19.12
C ASN A 29 -16.15 25.88 -19.74
N GLU A 30 -16.17 26.59 -20.84
CA GLU A 30 -15.01 26.89 -21.68
C GLU A 30 -13.94 27.82 -21.07
N ASP A 31 -14.04 28.22 -19.80
CA ASP A 31 -13.13 29.20 -19.18
C ASP A 31 -12.34 28.66 -17.95
N ASP A 32 -12.36 27.37 -17.64
CA ASP A 32 -11.61 26.83 -16.51
C ASP A 32 -10.52 25.84 -16.94
N THR A 33 -9.37 26.38 -17.35
CA THR A 33 -8.16 25.60 -17.65
C THR A 33 -7.40 25.16 -16.37
N SER A 34 -7.94 25.40 -15.17
CA SER A 34 -7.24 25.14 -13.90
C SER A 34 -7.54 23.80 -13.23
N LEU A 35 -8.49 22.99 -13.73
CA LEU A 35 -9.01 21.82 -13.02
C LEU A 35 -8.89 20.48 -13.73
N GLN A 36 -7.89 20.25 -14.55
CA GLN A 36 -7.58 18.89 -15.00
C GLN A 36 -6.29 18.36 -14.35
N LYS A 37 -6.26 18.28 -13.03
CA LYS A 37 -5.39 17.31 -12.37
C LYS A 37 -6.15 15.98 -12.38
N THR A 38 -6.05 15.24 -13.49
CA THR A 38 -6.46 13.84 -13.53
C THR A 38 -5.79 13.14 -12.34
N ALA A 39 -6.60 12.66 -11.39
CA ALA A 39 -6.09 11.83 -10.32
C ALA A 39 -5.50 10.58 -10.99
N GLU A 40 -4.19 10.53 -11.10
CA GLU A 40 -3.48 9.39 -11.66
C GLU A 40 -3.83 8.16 -10.79
N LEU A 41 -4.46 7.17 -11.41
CA LEU A 41 -4.85 5.94 -10.70
C LEU A 41 -3.57 5.20 -10.32
N LYS A 42 -3.18 5.29 -9.06
CA LYS A 42 -2.01 4.59 -8.54
C LYS A 42 -2.33 3.12 -8.35
N ILE A 43 -1.75 2.28 -9.22
CA ILE A 43 -1.90 0.83 -9.17
C ILE A 43 -0.87 0.27 -8.18
N ASN A 44 -1.31 -0.59 -7.25
CA ASN A 44 -0.39 -1.28 -6.36
C ASN A 44 0.51 -2.24 -7.16
N LEU A 45 1.81 -2.05 -7.06
CA LEU A 45 2.83 -2.90 -7.71
C LEU A 45 3.01 -4.24 -6.99
N LEU A 46 2.57 -4.33 -5.73
CA LEU A 46 2.67 -5.54 -4.93
C LEU A 46 1.53 -6.51 -5.27
N LYS A 47 1.86 -7.80 -5.25
CA LYS A 47 0.93 -8.92 -5.43
C LYS A 47 1.27 -10.03 -4.42
N PRO A 48 0.33 -10.91 -4.05
CA PRO A 48 0.59 -12.00 -3.11
C PRO A 48 1.79 -12.87 -3.47
N GLU A 49 2.01 -13.15 -4.75
CA GLU A 49 3.14 -13.94 -5.26
C GLU A 49 4.51 -13.25 -5.09
N HIS A 50 4.53 -11.95 -4.81
CA HIS A 50 5.78 -11.23 -4.54
C HIS A 50 6.28 -11.43 -3.10
N ILE A 51 5.45 -11.93 -2.17
CA ILE A 51 5.85 -12.14 -0.77
C ILE A 51 6.83 -13.32 -0.70
N VAL A 52 8.07 -13.06 -0.22
CA VAL A 52 9.15 -14.04 -0.18
C VAL A 52 9.65 -14.35 1.25
N ALA A 53 9.42 -13.45 2.21
CA ALA A 53 9.76 -13.67 3.61
C ALA A 53 8.92 -12.77 4.53
N TRP A 54 8.78 -13.18 5.80
CA TRP A 54 8.09 -12.41 6.83
C TRP A 54 8.57 -12.82 8.22
N SER A 55 8.39 -11.95 9.23
CA SER A 55 8.74 -12.23 10.62
C SER A 55 7.82 -13.27 11.27
N GLY A 56 6.52 -13.18 11.00
CA GLY A 56 5.51 -14.08 11.53
C GLY A 56 4.10 -13.67 11.15
N TYR A 57 3.13 -14.42 11.66
CA TYR A 57 1.71 -14.08 11.67
C TYR A 57 0.99 -14.84 12.78
N THR A 58 -0.13 -14.31 13.25
CA THR A 58 -0.84 -14.82 14.43
C THR A 58 -1.65 -16.08 14.12
N ASN A 59 -2.36 -16.11 12.99
CA ASN A 59 -3.19 -17.23 12.55
C ASN A 59 -3.51 -17.15 11.04
N ASP A 60 -4.13 -18.19 10.49
CA ASP A 60 -4.40 -18.30 9.05
C ASP A 60 -5.33 -17.22 8.47
N ASN A 61 -6.10 -16.53 9.30
CA ASN A 61 -6.96 -15.42 8.90
C ASN A 61 -6.25 -14.05 8.96
N GLU A 62 -4.97 -14.03 9.36
CA GLU A 62 -4.18 -12.80 9.55
C GLU A 62 -2.78 -12.90 8.93
N LYS A 63 -2.64 -13.72 7.89
CA LYS A 63 -1.35 -13.98 7.23
C LYS A 63 -0.90 -12.86 6.29
N PRO A 64 0.38 -12.82 5.91
CA PRO A 64 0.99 -11.77 5.09
C PRO A 64 0.25 -11.41 3.81
N ALA A 65 -0.39 -12.40 3.14
CA ALA A 65 -1.12 -12.17 1.89
C ALA A 65 -2.27 -11.16 2.05
N TYR A 66 -2.86 -11.07 3.23
CA TYR A 66 -3.95 -10.13 3.52
C TYR A 66 -3.51 -8.67 3.63
N LEU A 67 -2.20 -8.41 3.70
CA LEU A 67 -1.66 -7.05 3.68
C LEU A 67 -1.84 -6.36 2.33
N ILE A 68 -2.00 -7.13 1.25
CA ILE A 68 -1.96 -6.64 -0.14
C ILE A 68 -3.08 -7.24 -1.01
N ASP A 69 -4.16 -7.73 -0.41
CA ASP A 69 -5.26 -8.39 -1.14
C ASP A 69 -6.34 -7.41 -1.64
N GLY A 70 -6.22 -6.12 -1.30
CA GLY A 70 -7.15 -5.07 -1.68
C GLY A 70 -8.47 -5.10 -0.88
N ASN A 71 -8.51 -5.82 0.23
CA ASN A 71 -9.70 -5.97 1.07
C ASN A 71 -9.48 -5.33 2.45
N GLU A 72 -10.04 -4.16 2.66
CA GLU A 72 -9.92 -3.42 3.93
C GLU A 72 -10.62 -4.11 5.13
N ASN A 73 -11.14 -5.34 4.99
CA ASN A 73 -11.70 -6.14 6.09
C ASN A 73 -10.77 -7.29 6.52
N THR A 74 -9.69 -7.53 5.81
CA THR A 74 -8.64 -8.48 6.13
C THR A 74 -7.37 -7.75 6.53
N LYS A 75 -6.47 -8.40 7.27
CA LYS A 75 -5.22 -7.78 7.72
C LYS A 75 -4.10 -8.80 7.89
N TRP A 76 -2.88 -8.31 7.89
CA TRP A 76 -1.75 -9.00 8.47
C TRP A 76 -1.65 -8.64 9.97
N CYS A 77 -1.51 -9.66 10.82
CA CYS A 77 -1.22 -9.50 12.24
C CYS A 77 -0.04 -10.37 12.64
N ASP A 78 0.97 -9.76 13.27
CA ASP A 78 2.15 -10.44 13.77
C ASP A 78 2.42 -10.04 15.22
N THR A 79 2.44 -11.01 16.12
CA THR A 79 2.71 -10.86 17.56
C THR A 79 4.09 -11.36 17.98
N SER A 80 4.96 -11.66 17.01
CA SER A 80 6.32 -12.12 17.25
C SER A 80 7.23 -11.00 17.80
N MET A 81 8.49 -11.32 18.04
CA MET A 81 9.45 -10.31 18.51
C MET A 81 9.75 -9.28 17.43
N LEU A 82 9.83 -8.02 17.84
CA LEU A 82 10.22 -6.91 16.96
C LEU A 82 11.69 -7.00 16.53
N PRO A 83 12.01 -6.48 15.35
CA PRO A 83 11.11 -5.82 14.41
C PRO A 83 10.29 -6.82 13.58
N ASN A 84 9.03 -6.50 13.31
CA ASN A 84 8.24 -7.28 12.36
C ASN A 84 8.52 -6.80 10.93
N TYR A 85 8.46 -7.72 9.96
CA TYR A 85 8.72 -7.37 8.56
C TYR A 85 8.00 -8.29 7.57
N ILE A 86 7.81 -7.76 6.36
CA ILE A 86 7.47 -8.54 5.17
C ILE A 86 8.40 -8.11 4.05
N ASP A 87 8.97 -9.09 3.33
CA ASP A 87 9.84 -8.93 2.17
C ASP A 87 9.10 -9.30 0.89
N PHE A 88 9.33 -8.51 -0.14
CA PHE A 88 8.77 -8.70 -1.46
C PHE A 88 9.89 -8.80 -2.50
N ASP A 89 9.76 -9.72 -3.46
CA ASP A 89 10.52 -9.75 -4.71
C ASP A 89 9.59 -9.39 -5.88
N LEU A 90 9.80 -8.26 -6.50
CA LEU A 90 9.01 -7.78 -7.64
C LEU A 90 9.33 -8.51 -8.95
N GLY A 91 10.24 -9.52 -8.89
CA GLY A 91 10.72 -10.30 -10.03
C GLY A 91 11.73 -9.55 -10.91
N MET A 92 11.63 -8.24 -11.00
CA MET A 92 12.53 -7.33 -11.72
C MET A 92 12.56 -5.97 -11.04
N GLU A 93 13.52 -5.14 -11.41
CA GLU A 93 13.54 -3.74 -10.97
C GLU A 93 12.27 -3.01 -11.42
N LYS A 94 11.65 -2.32 -10.48
CA LYS A 94 10.51 -1.42 -10.69
C LYS A 94 10.84 -0.02 -10.19
N GLU A 95 10.22 0.96 -10.81
CA GLU A 95 10.26 2.34 -10.34
C GLU A 95 9.21 2.55 -9.26
N ILE A 96 9.66 3.02 -8.09
CA ILE A 96 8.84 3.27 -6.92
C ILE A 96 8.78 4.77 -6.67
N SER A 97 7.59 5.35 -6.69
CA SER A 97 7.37 6.79 -6.48
C SER A 97 6.69 7.11 -5.14
N GLY A 98 6.10 6.11 -4.49
CA GLY A 98 5.39 6.30 -3.23
C GLY A 98 4.79 5.02 -2.67
N TRP A 99 4.17 5.12 -1.51
CA TRP A 99 3.53 4.01 -0.83
C TRP A 99 2.35 4.47 0.06
N LYS A 100 1.45 3.55 0.34
CA LYS A 100 0.30 3.74 1.21
C LYS A 100 0.21 2.60 2.21
N MET A 101 -0.20 2.89 3.44
CA MET A 101 -0.51 1.89 4.46
C MET A 101 -1.82 2.25 5.17
N VAL A 102 -2.68 1.27 5.40
CA VAL A 102 -3.90 1.39 6.21
C VAL A 102 -3.69 0.59 7.49
N ASN A 103 -3.69 1.27 8.61
CA ASN A 103 -3.51 0.70 9.95
C ASN A 103 -4.83 0.15 10.52
N ALA A 104 -4.79 -0.34 11.75
CA ALA A 104 -5.91 -0.97 12.44
C ALA A 104 -6.69 -0.05 13.39
N ALA A 105 -6.82 1.25 13.08
CA ALA A 105 -7.56 2.19 13.93
C ALA A 105 -9.05 1.83 14.07
N GLN A 106 -9.61 1.08 13.11
CA GLN A 106 -10.97 0.56 13.17
C GLN A 106 -11.19 -0.45 14.31
N GLU A 107 -10.13 -1.15 14.74
CA GLU A 107 -10.17 -2.00 15.92
C GLU A 107 -9.91 -1.19 17.20
N SER A 108 -8.82 -0.41 17.18
CA SER A 108 -8.46 0.52 18.26
C SER A 108 -7.44 1.52 17.74
N TYR A 109 -7.58 2.78 18.16
CA TYR A 109 -6.58 3.82 17.89
C TYR A 109 -5.18 3.44 18.40
N SER A 110 -5.09 2.64 19.46
CA SER A 110 -3.83 2.15 20.01
C SER A 110 -3.07 1.22 19.05
N TYR A 111 -3.75 0.61 18.07
CA TYR A 111 -3.16 -0.32 17.09
C TYR A 111 -2.62 0.37 15.84
N ILE A 112 -2.57 1.69 15.83
CA ILE A 112 -1.89 2.43 14.76
C ILE A 112 -0.40 2.23 14.89
N THR A 113 0.26 1.76 13.82
CA THR A 113 1.71 1.64 13.72
C THR A 113 2.37 3.00 13.94
N GLY A 114 3.22 3.09 14.97
CA GLY A 114 3.93 4.31 15.36
C GLY A 114 5.16 4.58 14.50
N SER A 115 5.91 3.53 14.14
CA SER A 115 7.15 3.68 13.37
C SER A 115 7.38 2.50 12.43
N CYS A 116 7.70 2.80 11.17
CA CYS A 116 8.03 1.83 10.16
C CYS A 116 8.98 2.41 9.09
N PHE A 117 9.61 1.53 8.32
CA PHE A 117 10.52 1.86 7.23
C PHE A 117 10.08 1.12 5.97
N LEU A 118 10.12 1.82 4.84
CA LEU A 118 10.18 1.20 3.53
C LEU A 118 11.65 1.08 3.15
N GLN A 119 12.10 -0.14 2.89
CA GLN A 119 13.48 -0.43 2.49
C GLN A 119 13.49 -1.10 1.12
N GLY A 120 14.59 -0.94 0.38
CA GLY A 120 14.78 -1.55 -0.93
C GLY A 120 16.21 -2.01 -1.16
N ARG A 121 16.36 -2.94 -2.12
CA ARG A 121 17.65 -3.40 -2.67
C ARG A 121 17.44 -4.01 -4.06
N ASN A 122 18.50 -4.17 -4.83
CA ASN A 122 18.39 -4.73 -6.18
C ASN A 122 18.86 -6.19 -6.27
N ASN A 123 19.75 -6.61 -5.38
CA ASN A 123 20.20 -8.00 -5.29
C ASN A 123 19.90 -8.59 -3.90
N SER A 124 19.65 -9.89 -3.85
CA SER A 124 19.33 -10.60 -2.60
C SER A 124 20.48 -10.54 -1.57
N ASN A 125 21.71 -10.34 -2.01
CA ASN A 125 22.91 -10.27 -1.16
C ASN A 125 23.29 -8.84 -0.73
N GLU A 126 22.59 -7.83 -1.25
CA GLU A 126 22.81 -6.45 -0.85
C GLU A 126 22.19 -6.14 0.51
N ALA A 127 22.80 -5.21 1.24
CA ALA A 127 22.19 -4.65 2.44
C ALA A 127 20.92 -3.86 2.07
N TRP A 128 19.92 -3.91 2.95
CA TRP A 128 18.73 -3.09 2.83
C TRP A 128 19.09 -1.61 2.98
N ARG A 129 18.63 -0.77 2.07
CA ARG A 129 18.72 0.69 2.15
C ARG A 129 17.34 1.28 2.45
N THR A 130 17.26 2.26 3.31
CA THR A 130 16.01 2.96 3.59
C THR A 130 15.63 3.85 2.42
N LEU A 131 14.41 3.65 1.91
CA LEU A 131 13.80 4.49 0.87
C LEU A 131 12.98 5.62 1.50
N ASP A 132 12.23 5.27 2.54
CA ASP A 132 11.42 6.22 3.34
C ASP A 132 11.18 5.64 4.74
N PHE A 133 10.79 6.50 5.68
CA PHE A 133 10.44 6.09 7.03
C PHE A 133 9.38 7.01 7.64
N VAL A 134 8.67 6.47 8.61
CA VAL A 134 7.70 7.20 9.43
C VAL A 134 7.99 6.91 10.89
N THR A 135 7.97 7.94 11.72
CA THR A 135 8.11 7.83 13.18
C THR A 135 7.06 8.68 13.88
N GLY A 136 6.58 8.23 15.04
CA GLY A 136 5.59 8.93 15.83
C GLY A 136 4.24 9.11 15.10
N ASN A 137 3.92 8.20 14.19
CA ASN A 137 2.68 8.26 13.42
C ASN A 137 1.45 8.06 14.32
N LYS A 138 0.42 8.86 14.05
CA LYS A 138 -0.91 8.77 14.67
C LYS A 138 -2.05 8.70 13.66
N GLN A 139 -1.70 8.58 12.37
CA GLN A 139 -2.67 8.53 11.29
C GLN A 139 -3.03 7.09 10.96
N ASN A 140 -4.32 6.80 10.81
CA ASN A 140 -4.77 5.48 10.35
C ASN A 140 -4.29 5.17 8.93
N VAL A 141 -4.33 6.16 8.06
CA VAL A 141 -3.84 6.04 6.68
C VAL A 141 -2.57 6.85 6.53
N ILE A 142 -1.49 6.16 6.21
CA ILE A 142 -0.22 6.75 5.78
C ILE A 142 -0.22 6.77 4.25
N ASN A 143 0.01 7.93 3.65
CA ASN A 143 0.16 8.08 2.21
C ASN A 143 1.40 8.93 1.95
N ARG A 144 2.40 8.33 1.30
CA ARG A 144 3.74 8.90 1.15
C ARG A 144 4.14 8.98 -0.30
N SER A 145 4.67 10.12 -0.72
CA SER A 145 5.42 10.26 -1.96
C SER A 145 6.90 10.22 -1.62
N LEU A 146 7.68 9.45 -2.33
CA LEU A 146 9.14 9.52 -2.26
C LEU A 146 9.59 10.83 -2.93
N GLY A 147 10.59 11.49 -2.37
CA GLY A 147 11.11 12.74 -2.95
C GLY A 147 11.70 12.57 -4.37
N LYS A 148 12.02 11.34 -4.74
CA LYS A 148 12.46 10.91 -6.08
C LYS A 148 11.99 9.49 -6.32
N THR A 149 11.87 9.11 -7.59
CA THR A 149 11.65 7.73 -7.99
C THR A 149 12.85 6.87 -7.66
N GLU A 150 12.62 5.72 -7.02
CA GLU A 150 13.64 4.74 -6.67
C GLU A 150 13.48 3.48 -7.51
N LYS A 151 14.58 2.96 -8.08
CA LYS A 151 14.60 1.68 -8.79
C LYS A 151 15.01 0.57 -7.84
N VAL A 152 14.11 -0.41 -7.63
CA VAL A 152 14.36 -1.54 -6.74
C VAL A 152 13.67 -2.81 -7.25
N ARG A 153 14.29 -3.97 -6.99
CA ARG A 153 13.66 -5.27 -7.18
C ARG A 153 13.07 -5.82 -5.89
N TYR A 154 13.78 -5.69 -4.79
CA TYR A 154 13.33 -6.19 -3.49
C TYR A 154 12.88 -5.04 -2.62
N LEU A 155 11.74 -5.21 -1.95
CA LEU A 155 11.20 -4.27 -0.97
C LEU A 155 11.04 -4.96 0.38
N ARG A 156 11.16 -4.19 1.45
CA ARG A 156 10.82 -4.60 2.81
C ARG A 156 9.97 -3.53 3.46
N LEU A 157 8.82 -3.93 4.00
CA LEU A 157 8.16 -3.18 5.06
C LEU A 157 8.72 -3.66 6.38
N LEU A 158 9.38 -2.77 7.13
CA LEU A 158 9.97 -3.05 8.45
C LEU A 158 9.23 -2.22 9.51
N VAL A 159 8.57 -2.89 10.45
CA VAL A 159 7.82 -2.26 11.54
C VAL A 159 8.64 -2.34 12.83
N THR A 160 8.97 -1.19 13.40
CA THR A 160 9.78 -1.09 14.63
C THR A 160 8.99 -0.66 15.85
N GLN A 161 7.85 0.04 15.64
CA GLN A 161 6.88 0.37 16.68
C GLN A 161 5.48 0.10 16.15
N PRO A 162 4.91 -1.10 16.38
CA PRO A 162 3.67 -1.54 15.73
C PRO A 162 2.41 -0.90 16.30
N VAL A 163 2.47 -0.41 17.55
CA VAL A 163 1.33 0.20 18.27
C VAL A 163 1.75 1.50 18.95
N GLN A 164 0.78 2.26 19.46
CA GLN A 164 1.05 3.54 20.15
C GLN A 164 1.77 3.38 21.51
N ALA A 165 1.56 2.25 22.19
CA ALA A 165 2.25 1.95 23.44
C ALA A 165 3.71 1.56 23.19
N ALA A 166 4.66 2.11 23.97
CA ALA A 166 6.09 1.88 23.79
C ALA A 166 6.52 0.39 23.87
N ASN A 167 5.81 -0.43 24.66
CA ASN A 167 6.12 -1.84 24.87
C ASN A 167 5.19 -2.79 24.06
N GLY A 168 4.31 -2.25 23.23
CA GLY A 168 3.45 -3.06 22.39
C GLY A 168 4.21 -3.67 21.23
N LYS A 169 3.82 -4.88 20.83
CA LYS A 169 4.52 -5.68 19.80
C LYS A 169 3.59 -6.21 18.69
N ASP A 170 2.30 -5.98 18.79
CA ASP A 170 1.31 -6.56 17.90
C ASP A 170 1.15 -5.70 16.64
N THR A 171 1.86 -6.05 15.58
CA THR A 171 1.67 -5.41 14.27
C THR A 171 0.30 -5.79 13.70
N ARG A 172 -0.49 -4.80 13.27
CA ARG A 172 -1.81 -4.95 12.66
C ARG A 172 -1.97 -3.97 11.52
N ILE A 173 -1.89 -4.45 10.30
CA ILE A 173 -1.96 -3.62 9.09
C ILE A 173 -2.97 -4.23 8.14
N TYR A 174 -3.96 -3.43 7.72
CA TYR A 174 -5.03 -3.86 6.83
C TYR A 174 -4.60 -3.85 5.37
N GLU A 175 -3.91 -2.79 4.93
CA GLU A 175 -3.48 -2.68 3.55
C GLU A 175 -2.12 -2.02 3.42
N PHE A 176 -1.35 -2.48 2.45
CA PHE A 176 -0.09 -1.87 2.03
C PHE A 176 0.01 -1.84 0.51
N ALA A 177 0.39 -0.71 -0.03
CA ALA A 177 0.54 -0.51 -1.46
C ALA A 177 1.81 0.27 -1.77
N VAL A 178 2.44 -0.06 -2.89
CA VAL A 178 3.61 0.64 -3.43
C VAL A 178 3.33 0.99 -4.89
N PHE A 179 3.73 2.19 -5.32
CA PHE A 179 3.42 2.74 -6.64
C PHE A 179 4.67 3.16 -7.37
#